data_f808a3fd3884c07d3e194ae7b94e6bdb
#
_entry.id   f808a3fd3884c07d3e194ae7b94e6bdb
#
_cell.length_a   1.000
_cell.length_b   1.000
_cell.length_c   1.000
_cell.angle_alpha   90.00
_cell.angle_beta   90.00
_cell.angle_gamma   90.00
#
_symmetry.space_group_name_H-M   'P 1'
#
loop_
_entity.id
_entity.type
_entity.pdbx_description
1 polymer ?
#
loop_
_entity_poly.entity_id
_entity_poly.type
_entity_poly.pdbx_seq_one_letter_code
_entity_poly.pdbx_strand_id
1 'polypeptide(L)'
;MRRLNPIIPKEHGALAVVFVPMVIGASVTQSFSPWVILLAASTLGFFLSYVPMQTLVRGLLDGSRDAAIIRESKLWAGIYIGAGTIFLVPMLLNGHWMIVPLGAVGAASFMLRASLERWFHGRVLVDLIAVVGLTVSAPATYVVSSGLFDQTAATLWILNALFFGCTVVYVHLKIRGSASKKRRLGWSDKIRLGTLNLLYHLLALSFVIFLVAVHYTPRIAIIAFAPMTMHAIYGTVSLSGQVRFKRLGFILVGQSVLFAVLLIHAGF
;
A
#
# COMPACT_ATOMS: atom_id res chain seq x y z
N MET A 1 32.20 14.51 14.77
CA MET A 1 31.29 14.39 13.62
C MET A 1 30.17 13.40 13.97
N ARG A 2 28.91 13.86 14.07
CA ARG A 2 27.77 12.98 14.30
C ARG A 2 27.60 12.11 13.03
N ARG A 3 27.64 10.79 13.16
CA ARG A 3 27.38 9.89 12.01
C ARG A 3 25.97 10.17 11.49
N LEU A 4 25.86 10.57 10.24
CA LEU A 4 24.59 10.74 9.53
C LEU A 4 24.05 9.34 9.21
N ASN A 5 23.17 8.80 10.04
CA ASN A 5 22.53 7.52 9.77
C ASN A 5 21.39 7.73 8.78
N PRO A 6 21.24 6.85 7.75
CA PRO A 6 20.15 6.97 6.80
C PRO A 6 18.79 6.83 7.50
N ILE A 7 17.87 7.74 7.16
CA ILE A 7 16.48 7.69 7.66
C ILE A 7 15.71 6.73 6.75
N ILE A 8 15.52 5.50 7.21
CA ILE A 8 14.84 4.44 6.46
C ILE A 8 13.50 4.14 7.13
N PRO A 9 12.39 3.98 6.35
CA PRO A 9 11.12 3.52 6.87
C PRO A 9 11.25 2.17 7.57
N LYS A 10 10.73 2.05 8.78
CA LYS A 10 10.76 0.79 9.55
C LYS A 10 9.61 -0.15 9.20
N GLU A 11 8.71 0.28 8.34
CA GLU A 11 7.47 -0.39 7.98
C GLU A 11 7.71 -1.35 6.79
N HIS A 12 8.24 -2.53 7.05
CA HIS A 12 8.49 -3.55 6.01
C HIS A 12 7.22 -3.95 5.23
N GLY A 13 6.04 -3.85 5.85
CA GLY A 13 4.76 -4.11 5.18
C GLY A 13 4.44 -3.13 4.06
N ALA A 14 4.86 -1.87 4.18
CA ALA A 14 4.60 -0.86 3.17
C ALA A 14 5.36 -1.14 1.85
N LEU A 15 6.53 -1.79 1.92
CA LEU A 15 7.24 -2.25 0.71
C LEU A 15 6.42 -3.27 -0.07
N ALA A 16 5.75 -4.20 0.61
CA ALA A 16 4.86 -5.16 -0.07
C ALA A 16 3.69 -4.46 -0.77
N VAL A 17 3.11 -3.41 -0.15
CA VAL A 17 2.01 -2.63 -0.73
C VAL A 17 2.43 -1.87 -2.00
N VAL A 18 3.72 -1.57 -2.17
CA VAL A 18 4.26 -0.92 -3.37
C VAL A 18 4.70 -1.94 -4.41
N PHE A 19 5.53 -2.90 -4.00
CA PHE A 19 6.23 -3.77 -4.96
C PHE A 19 5.40 -4.95 -5.45
N VAL A 20 4.47 -5.48 -4.65
CA VAL A 20 3.57 -6.57 -5.12
C VAL A 20 2.66 -6.06 -6.25
N PRO A 21 1.99 -4.89 -6.14
CA PRO A 21 1.24 -4.32 -7.25
C PRO A 21 2.10 -4.03 -8.49
N MET A 22 3.36 -3.59 -8.31
CA MET A 22 4.28 -3.39 -9.43
C MET A 22 4.55 -4.69 -10.19
N VAL A 23 4.80 -5.78 -9.47
CA VAL A 23 5.02 -7.10 -10.09
C VAL A 23 3.77 -7.55 -10.84
N ILE A 24 2.58 -7.38 -10.26
CA ILE A 24 1.32 -7.71 -10.92
C ILE A 24 1.17 -6.91 -12.21
N GLY A 25 1.31 -5.57 -12.15
CA GLY A 25 1.16 -4.69 -13.31
C GLY A 25 2.14 -4.99 -14.44
N ALA A 26 3.40 -5.31 -14.09
CA ALA A 26 4.41 -5.70 -15.07
C ALA A 26 4.14 -7.07 -15.70
N SER A 27 3.66 -8.05 -14.90
CA SER A 27 3.51 -9.44 -15.35
C SER A 27 2.25 -9.65 -16.19
N VAL A 28 1.19 -8.89 -15.96
CA VAL A 28 -0.07 -9.01 -16.71
C VAL A 28 0.09 -8.68 -18.19
N THR A 29 1.03 -7.80 -18.55
CA THR A 29 1.30 -7.45 -19.95
C THR A 29 2.00 -8.55 -20.74
N GLN A 30 2.49 -9.60 -20.07
CA GLN A 30 3.30 -10.68 -20.67
C GLN A 30 4.53 -10.20 -21.47
N SER A 31 4.83 -8.92 -21.39
CA SER A 31 5.99 -8.29 -22.04
C SER A 31 6.85 -7.59 -20.98
N PHE A 32 8.11 -7.98 -20.89
CA PHE A 32 9.04 -7.33 -19.97
C PHE A 32 9.60 -6.05 -20.60
N SER A 33 9.27 -4.91 -20.00
CA SER A 33 9.87 -3.64 -20.38
C SER A 33 11.02 -3.29 -19.43
N PRO A 34 12.24 -2.97 -19.93
CA PRO A 34 13.36 -2.53 -19.10
C PRO A 34 13.02 -1.28 -18.26
N TRP A 35 12.07 -0.46 -18.72
CA TRP A 35 11.59 0.72 -18.03
C TRP A 35 10.94 0.41 -16.67
N VAL A 36 10.44 -0.82 -16.46
CA VAL A 36 9.91 -1.28 -15.17
C VAL A 36 10.99 -1.25 -14.10
N ILE A 37 12.24 -1.56 -14.43
CA ILE A 37 13.37 -1.51 -13.49
C ILE A 37 13.64 -0.07 -13.07
N LEU A 38 13.64 0.88 -14.03
CA LEU A 38 13.83 2.31 -13.74
C LEU A 38 12.68 2.86 -12.92
N LEU A 39 11.43 2.46 -13.23
CA LEU A 39 10.27 2.83 -12.45
C LEU A 39 10.37 2.29 -11.02
N ALA A 40 10.80 1.03 -10.83
CA ALA A 40 10.99 0.45 -9.50
C ALA A 40 12.07 1.18 -8.70
N ALA A 41 13.20 1.52 -9.33
CA ALA A 41 14.26 2.29 -8.68
C ALA A 41 13.81 3.72 -8.33
N SER A 42 13.07 4.39 -9.24
CA SER A 42 12.47 5.70 -9.01
C SER A 42 11.48 5.67 -7.86
N THR A 43 10.57 4.68 -7.88
CA THR A 43 9.56 4.48 -6.82
C THR A 43 10.22 4.21 -5.47
N LEU A 44 11.29 3.41 -5.43
CA LEU A 44 12.05 3.17 -4.20
C LEU A 44 12.65 4.47 -3.66
N GLY A 45 13.24 5.31 -4.50
CA GLY A 45 13.77 6.61 -4.10
C GLY A 45 12.70 7.50 -3.47
N PHE A 46 11.56 7.67 -4.14
CA PHE A 46 10.44 8.46 -3.61
C PHE A 46 9.83 7.83 -2.35
N PHE A 47 9.73 6.50 -2.29
CA PHE A 47 9.25 5.81 -1.09
C PHE A 47 10.18 6.03 0.11
N LEU A 48 11.51 5.97 -0.07
CA LEU A 48 12.45 6.24 1.01
C LEU A 48 12.38 7.69 1.49
N SER A 49 11.99 8.64 0.63
CA SER A 49 11.81 10.04 1.02
C SER A 49 10.62 10.25 1.96
N TYR A 50 9.72 9.27 2.10
CA TYR A 50 8.50 9.35 2.91
C TYR A 50 8.75 9.82 4.34
N VAL A 51 9.63 9.15 5.09
CA VAL A 51 9.88 9.47 6.51
C VAL A 51 10.50 10.84 6.70
N PRO A 52 11.58 11.21 5.99
CA PRO A 52 12.13 12.56 6.10
C PRO A 52 11.15 13.64 5.65
N MET A 53 10.36 13.43 4.59
CA MET A 53 9.33 14.38 4.17
C MET A 53 8.22 14.55 5.21
N GLN A 54 7.72 13.45 5.78
CA GLN A 54 6.75 13.52 6.88
C GLN A 54 7.30 14.31 8.08
N THR A 55 8.57 14.14 8.39
CA THR A 55 9.25 14.91 9.46
C THR A 55 9.29 16.40 9.14
N LEU A 56 9.57 16.78 7.90
CA LEU A 56 9.57 18.16 7.45
C LEU A 56 8.18 18.79 7.49
N VAL A 57 7.16 18.08 6.95
CA VAL A 57 5.77 18.55 6.97
C VAL A 57 5.27 18.77 8.41
N ARG A 58 5.53 17.83 9.31
CA ARG A 58 5.17 17.99 10.73
C ARG A 58 5.94 19.15 11.38
N GLY A 59 7.23 19.32 11.04
CA GLY A 59 8.02 20.45 11.54
C GLY A 59 7.47 21.81 11.13
N LEU A 60 6.96 21.92 9.89
CA LEU A 60 6.31 23.13 9.38
C LEU A 60 4.96 23.40 10.07
N LEU A 61 4.19 22.36 10.34
CA LEU A 61 2.86 22.48 10.92
C LEU A 61 2.87 22.73 12.44
N ASP A 62 3.82 22.13 13.16
CA ASP A 62 3.84 22.12 14.64
C ASP A 62 4.81 23.14 15.23
N GLY A 63 5.66 23.76 14.40
CA GLY A 63 6.56 24.88 14.80
C GLY A 63 7.65 24.52 15.83
N SER A 64 7.82 23.27 16.22
CA SER A 64 8.59 22.88 17.41
C SER A 64 9.57 21.72 17.22
N ARG A 65 10.44 21.76 16.18
CA ARG A 65 11.44 20.70 16.02
C ARG A 65 12.86 21.20 16.10
N ASP A 66 13.73 20.36 16.70
CA ASP A 66 15.16 20.54 16.74
C ASP A 66 15.70 20.82 15.32
N ALA A 67 16.42 21.95 15.17
CA ALA A 67 17.01 22.35 13.90
C ALA A 67 17.94 21.28 13.31
N ALA A 68 18.57 20.46 14.15
CA ALA A 68 19.39 19.34 13.70
C ALA A 68 18.56 18.25 13.02
N ILE A 69 17.39 17.90 13.55
CA ILE A 69 16.47 16.89 12.97
C ILE A 69 15.93 17.40 11.63
N ILE A 70 15.57 18.68 11.55
CA ILE A 70 15.09 19.30 10.30
C ILE A 70 16.17 19.28 9.23
N ARG A 71 17.43 19.65 9.59
CA ARG A 71 18.56 19.64 8.64
C ARG A 71 18.86 18.24 8.13
N GLU A 72 18.87 17.23 9.00
CA GLU A 72 19.10 15.84 8.63
C GLU A 72 17.97 15.32 7.72
N SER A 73 16.72 15.65 8.03
CA SER A 73 15.56 15.29 7.21
C SER A 73 15.60 15.97 5.83
N LYS A 74 16.00 17.23 5.72
CA LYS A 74 16.20 17.91 4.43
C LYS A 74 17.25 17.20 3.58
N LEU A 75 18.39 16.83 4.18
CA LEU A 75 19.46 16.14 3.48
C LEU A 75 18.97 14.79 2.91
N TRP A 76 18.38 13.93 3.75
CA TRP A 76 17.91 12.61 3.31
C TRP A 76 16.74 12.70 2.33
N ALA A 77 15.80 13.65 2.51
CA ALA A 77 14.76 13.91 1.55
C ALA A 77 15.34 14.30 0.19
N GLY A 78 16.32 15.22 0.16
CA GLY A 78 17.00 15.63 -1.07
C GLY A 78 17.72 14.48 -1.78
N ILE A 79 18.46 13.65 -1.03
CA ILE A 79 19.15 12.47 -1.58
C ILE A 79 18.14 11.48 -2.20
N TYR A 80 17.09 11.14 -1.48
CA TYR A 80 16.13 10.15 -1.94
C TYR A 80 15.26 10.65 -3.11
N ILE A 81 14.82 11.91 -3.06
CA ILE A 81 14.08 12.55 -4.16
C ILE A 81 15.01 12.68 -5.38
N GLY A 82 16.25 13.12 -5.19
CA GLY A 82 17.23 13.19 -6.26
C GLY A 82 17.47 11.84 -6.92
N ALA A 83 17.67 10.79 -6.13
CA ALA A 83 17.81 9.42 -6.65
C ALA A 83 16.57 8.98 -7.43
N GLY A 84 15.37 9.19 -6.88
CA GLY A 84 14.11 8.89 -7.58
C GLY A 84 13.99 9.64 -8.91
N THR A 85 14.36 10.92 -8.93
CA THR A 85 14.31 11.77 -10.13
C THR A 85 15.32 11.33 -11.19
N ILE A 86 16.52 10.92 -10.80
CA ILE A 86 17.55 10.42 -11.74
C ILE A 86 17.02 9.23 -12.56
N PHE A 87 16.28 8.32 -11.93
CA PHE A 87 15.67 7.17 -12.63
C PHE A 87 14.38 7.53 -13.37
N LEU A 88 13.67 8.60 -12.95
CA LEU A 88 12.45 9.06 -13.59
C LEU A 88 12.73 9.81 -14.91
N VAL A 89 13.73 10.69 -14.93
CA VAL A 89 14.02 11.57 -16.07
C VAL A 89 14.21 10.82 -17.38
N PRO A 90 15.01 9.72 -17.46
CA PRO A 90 15.16 8.96 -18.70
C PRO A 90 13.83 8.42 -19.25
N MET A 91 12.91 8.04 -18.37
CA MET A 91 11.58 7.55 -18.76
C MET A 91 10.75 8.66 -19.41
N LEU A 92 10.76 9.86 -18.83
CA LEU A 92 10.04 11.03 -19.36
C LEU A 92 10.62 11.44 -20.72
N LEU A 93 11.93 11.43 -20.87
CA LEU A 93 12.62 11.73 -22.13
C LEU A 93 12.29 10.73 -23.25
N ASN A 94 11.92 9.50 -22.88
CA ASN A 94 11.50 8.45 -23.80
C ASN A 94 9.97 8.32 -23.94
N GLY A 95 9.22 9.35 -23.54
CA GLY A 95 7.78 9.45 -23.83
C GLY A 95 6.84 8.79 -22.82
N HIS A 96 7.33 8.26 -21.68
CA HIS A 96 6.49 7.65 -20.64
C HIS A 96 5.77 8.69 -19.75
N TRP A 97 5.12 9.69 -20.35
CA TRP A 97 4.50 10.82 -19.63
C TRP A 97 3.32 10.42 -18.73
N MET A 98 2.66 9.29 -19.02
CA MET A 98 1.52 8.81 -18.23
C MET A 98 1.90 8.42 -16.78
N ILE A 99 3.19 8.23 -16.48
CA ILE A 99 3.66 8.02 -15.10
C ILE A 99 3.57 9.28 -14.24
N VAL A 100 3.54 10.48 -14.84
CA VAL A 100 3.46 11.75 -14.10
C VAL A 100 2.13 11.90 -13.36
N PRO A 101 0.94 11.80 -14.00
CA PRO A 101 -0.33 11.87 -13.29
C PRO A 101 -0.49 10.74 -12.27
N LEU A 102 -0.01 9.52 -12.57
CA LEU A 102 -0.03 8.41 -11.61
C LEU A 102 0.86 8.69 -10.40
N GLY A 103 2.07 9.19 -10.61
CA GLY A 103 2.95 9.64 -9.53
C GLY A 103 2.36 10.78 -8.72
N ALA A 104 1.65 11.72 -9.35
CA ALA A 104 0.95 12.80 -8.68
C ALA A 104 -0.15 12.29 -7.75
N VAL A 105 -0.91 11.26 -8.15
CA VAL A 105 -1.90 10.60 -7.28
C VAL A 105 -1.22 9.99 -6.05
N GLY A 106 -0.08 9.30 -6.23
CA GLY A 106 0.71 8.76 -5.12
C GLY A 106 1.17 9.86 -4.17
N ALA A 107 1.75 10.95 -4.70
CA ALA A 107 2.21 12.10 -3.91
C ALA A 107 1.05 12.81 -3.19
N ALA A 108 -0.09 13.01 -3.87
CA ALA A 108 -1.29 13.62 -3.27
C ALA A 108 -1.84 12.77 -2.12
N SER A 109 -1.94 11.45 -2.31
CA SER A 109 -2.37 10.52 -1.26
C SER A 109 -1.44 10.57 -0.04
N PHE A 110 -0.14 10.69 -0.28
CA PHE A 110 0.86 10.85 0.76
C PHE A 110 0.68 12.17 1.53
N MET A 111 0.55 13.30 0.82
CA MET A 111 0.33 14.61 1.44
C MET A 111 -0.97 14.66 2.24
N LEU A 112 -2.04 14.08 1.68
CA LEU A 112 -3.33 13.98 2.34
C LEU A 112 -3.25 13.14 3.61
N ARG A 113 -2.57 11.97 3.56
CA ARG A 113 -2.28 11.17 4.75
C ARG A 113 -1.54 11.97 5.82
N ALA A 114 -0.44 12.62 5.46
CA ALA A 114 0.37 13.39 6.39
C ALA A 114 -0.41 14.53 7.06
N SER A 115 -1.30 15.19 6.32
CA SER A 115 -2.17 16.25 6.83
C SER A 115 -3.27 15.71 7.76
N LEU A 116 -3.92 14.61 7.36
CA LEU A 116 -5.03 14.02 8.12
C LEU A 116 -4.57 13.28 9.38
N GLU A 117 -3.36 12.74 9.41
CA GLU A 117 -2.80 12.05 10.58
C GLU A 117 -2.78 12.95 11.82
N ARG A 118 -2.66 14.26 11.63
CA ARG A 118 -2.75 15.27 12.68
C ARG A 118 -4.12 15.30 13.38
N TRP A 119 -5.21 15.15 12.60
CA TRP A 119 -6.57 15.23 13.09
C TRP A 119 -7.15 13.87 13.47
N PHE A 120 -6.64 12.82 12.87
CA PHE A 120 -7.24 11.48 12.88
C PHE A 120 -6.23 10.38 13.25
N HIS A 121 -5.42 10.59 14.29
CA HIS A 121 -4.41 9.60 14.73
C HIS A 121 -5.02 8.19 14.86
N GLY A 122 -4.37 7.21 14.23
CA GLY A 122 -4.75 5.80 14.33
C GLY A 122 -6.07 5.42 13.69
N ARG A 123 -6.66 6.26 12.82
CA ARG A 123 -7.88 5.93 12.08
C ARG A 123 -7.54 5.17 10.80
N VAL A 124 -8.22 4.06 10.60
CA VAL A 124 -8.11 3.19 9.43
C VAL A 124 -8.21 3.96 8.10
N LEU A 125 -9.06 4.99 8.05
CA LEU A 125 -9.27 5.81 6.85
C LEU A 125 -7.97 6.46 6.34
N VAL A 126 -7.13 6.96 7.25
CA VAL A 126 -5.86 7.61 6.91
C VAL A 126 -4.89 6.62 6.25
N ASP A 127 -4.86 5.39 6.76
CA ASP A 127 -4.02 4.33 6.19
C ASP A 127 -4.60 3.79 4.88
N LEU A 128 -5.93 3.75 4.71
CA LEU A 128 -6.57 3.40 3.43
C LEU A 128 -6.24 4.42 2.32
N ILE A 129 -6.18 5.71 2.65
CA ILE A 129 -5.73 6.74 1.69
C ILE A 129 -4.30 6.46 1.23
N ALA A 130 -3.40 6.09 2.15
CA ALA A 130 -2.04 5.70 1.78
C ALA A 130 -2.02 4.47 0.87
N VAL A 131 -2.85 3.46 1.14
CA VAL A 131 -2.96 2.26 0.29
C VAL A 131 -3.36 2.62 -1.13
N VAL A 132 -4.35 3.50 -1.32
CA VAL A 132 -4.76 3.96 -2.67
C VAL A 132 -3.59 4.58 -3.42
N GLY A 133 -2.78 5.41 -2.75
CA GLY A 133 -1.59 6.02 -3.35
C GLY A 133 -0.46 5.03 -3.63
N LEU A 134 -0.19 4.10 -2.73
CA LEU A 134 0.89 3.12 -2.89
C LEU A 134 0.58 2.10 -4.00
N THR A 135 -0.68 1.67 -4.11
CA THR A 135 -1.12 0.69 -5.11
C THR A 135 -1.23 1.24 -6.53
N VAL A 136 -1.09 2.57 -6.70
CA VAL A 136 -0.96 3.20 -8.04
C VAL A 136 0.25 2.64 -8.81
N SER A 137 1.16 2.01 -8.11
CA SER A 137 2.31 1.30 -8.70
C SER A 137 1.89 0.17 -9.66
N ALA A 138 0.71 -0.46 -9.49
CA ALA A 138 0.20 -1.47 -10.41
C ALA A 138 -0.13 -0.87 -11.79
N PRO A 139 -1.01 0.13 -11.92
CA PRO A 139 -1.26 0.76 -13.22
C PRO A 139 -0.02 1.46 -13.77
N ALA A 140 0.88 1.98 -12.93
CA ALA A 140 2.09 2.63 -13.40
C ALA A 140 3.02 1.65 -14.13
N THR A 141 3.26 0.45 -13.58
CA THR A 141 4.05 -0.59 -14.27
C THR A 141 3.34 -1.17 -15.48
N TYR A 142 2.03 -1.35 -15.41
CA TYR A 142 1.25 -1.78 -16.58
C TYR A 142 1.38 -0.78 -17.73
N VAL A 143 1.19 0.51 -17.49
CA VAL A 143 1.30 1.57 -18.51
C VAL A 143 2.70 1.65 -19.10
N VAL A 144 3.74 1.50 -18.28
CA VAL A 144 5.14 1.49 -18.75
C VAL A 144 5.43 0.31 -19.67
N SER A 145 4.75 -0.81 -19.48
CA SER A 145 4.92 -2.02 -20.32
C SER A 145 3.99 -2.05 -21.53
N SER A 146 2.73 -1.58 -21.41
CA SER A 146 1.73 -1.62 -22.47
C SER A 146 1.68 -0.33 -23.32
N GLY A 147 2.14 0.80 -22.76
CA GLY A 147 2.03 2.12 -23.37
C GLY A 147 0.67 2.81 -23.17
N LEU A 148 -0.32 2.14 -22.57
CA LEU A 148 -1.71 2.63 -22.49
C LEU A 148 -2.26 2.54 -21.06
N PHE A 149 -3.07 3.54 -20.69
CA PHE A 149 -3.92 3.44 -19.50
C PHE A 149 -5.35 3.06 -19.95
N ASP A 150 -5.65 1.79 -19.87
CA ASP A 150 -6.92 1.20 -20.28
C ASP A 150 -7.73 0.65 -19.09
N GLN A 151 -8.79 -0.10 -19.39
CA GLN A 151 -9.62 -0.78 -18.40
C GLN A 151 -8.81 -1.71 -17.50
N THR A 152 -7.83 -2.43 -18.06
CA THR A 152 -6.96 -3.34 -17.30
C THR A 152 -6.14 -2.58 -16.27
N ALA A 153 -5.51 -1.45 -16.66
CA ALA A 153 -4.77 -0.60 -15.72
C ALA A 153 -5.64 -0.15 -14.54
N ALA A 154 -6.85 0.36 -14.83
CA ALA A 154 -7.79 0.79 -13.80
C ALA A 154 -8.24 -0.37 -12.89
N THR A 155 -8.53 -1.53 -13.48
CA THR A 155 -8.93 -2.73 -12.74
C THR A 155 -7.82 -3.21 -11.81
N LEU A 156 -6.59 -3.27 -12.30
CA LEU A 156 -5.43 -3.66 -11.49
C LEU A 156 -5.26 -2.71 -10.28
N TRP A 157 -5.43 -1.40 -10.49
CA TRP A 157 -5.37 -0.46 -9.38
C TRP A 157 -6.45 -0.70 -8.34
N ILE A 158 -7.72 -0.83 -8.78
CA ILE A 158 -8.88 -1.07 -7.91
C ILE A 158 -8.68 -2.37 -7.11
N LEU A 159 -8.34 -3.48 -7.77
CA LEU A 159 -8.16 -4.76 -7.10
C LEU A 159 -7.03 -4.72 -6.07
N ASN A 160 -5.89 -4.09 -6.40
CA ASN A 160 -4.79 -3.93 -5.46
C ASN A 160 -5.17 -3.03 -4.28
N ALA A 161 -5.85 -1.90 -4.52
CA ALA A 161 -6.30 -0.99 -3.45
C ALA A 161 -7.27 -1.70 -2.49
N LEU A 162 -8.23 -2.46 -3.01
CA LEU A 162 -9.16 -3.25 -2.21
C LEU A 162 -8.44 -4.33 -1.39
N PHE A 163 -7.55 -5.12 -2.02
CA PHE A 163 -6.84 -6.20 -1.34
C PHE A 163 -5.93 -5.68 -0.22
N PHE A 164 -5.10 -4.68 -0.51
CA PHE A 164 -4.23 -4.10 0.51
C PHE A 164 -5.00 -3.30 1.55
N GLY A 165 -6.16 -2.73 1.20
CA GLY A 165 -7.11 -2.20 2.16
C GLY A 165 -7.62 -3.26 3.14
N CYS A 166 -7.94 -4.47 2.66
CA CYS A 166 -8.27 -5.63 3.50
C CYS A 166 -7.15 -5.92 4.51
N THR A 167 -5.88 -5.93 4.06
CA THR A 167 -4.75 -6.20 4.95
C THR A 167 -4.60 -5.12 6.04
N VAL A 168 -4.76 -3.85 5.68
CA VAL A 168 -4.71 -2.72 6.62
C VAL A 168 -5.80 -2.81 7.66
N VAL A 169 -7.06 -3.01 7.25
CA VAL A 169 -8.20 -3.11 8.18
C VAL A 169 -8.01 -4.30 9.13
N TYR A 170 -7.48 -5.42 8.63
CA TYR A 170 -7.17 -6.59 9.44
C TYR A 170 -6.06 -6.33 10.47
N VAL A 171 -4.99 -5.64 10.09
CA VAL A 171 -3.91 -5.24 11.02
C VAL A 171 -4.48 -4.33 12.12
N HIS A 172 -5.34 -3.37 11.78
CA HIS A 172 -6.01 -2.52 12.75
C HIS A 172 -6.89 -3.31 13.73
N LEU A 173 -7.60 -4.35 13.27
CA LEU A 173 -8.32 -5.27 14.16
C LEU A 173 -7.37 -5.90 15.19
N LYS A 174 -6.21 -6.41 14.73
CA LYS A 174 -5.23 -7.05 15.61
C LYS A 174 -4.60 -6.07 16.61
N ILE A 175 -4.31 -4.83 16.18
CA ILE A 175 -3.81 -3.77 17.07
C ILE A 175 -4.86 -3.44 18.15
N ARG A 176 -6.12 -3.23 17.76
CA ARG A 176 -7.22 -2.95 18.71
C ARG A 176 -7.45 -4.13 19.67
N GLY A 177 -7.38 -5.35 19.18
CA GLY A 177 -7.47 -6.56 20.00
C GLY A 177 -6.35 -6.62 21.05
N SER A 178 -5.11 -6.32 20.64
CA SER A 178 -3.96 -6.34 21.56
C SER A 178 -4.01 -5.22 22.60
N ALA A 179 -4.56 -4.06 22.27
CA ALA A 179 -4.72 -2.93 23.20
C ALA A 179 -5.70 -3.22 24.36
N SER A 180 -6.59 -4.21 24.22
CA SER A 180 -7.57 -4.56 25.25
C SER A 180 -6.93 -5.14 26.53
N LYS A 181 -5.64 -5.53 26.50
CA LYS A 181 -4.88 -6.19 27.58
C LYS A 181 -5.52 -7.48 28.12
N LYS A 182 -6.72 -7.86 27.68
CA LYS A 182 -7.40 -9.09 28.07
C LYS A 182 -6.83 -10.27 27.30
N ARG A 183 -6.33 -11.30 27.99
CA ARG A 183 -5.85 -12.52 27.32
C ARG A 183 -6.94 -13.22 26.50
N ARG A 184 -8.18 -13.20 26.99
CA ARG A 184 -9.37 -13.71 26.28
C ARG A 184 -10.41 -12.60 26.17
N LEU A 185 -10.89 -12.37 24.95
CA LEU A 185 -11.98 -11.45 24.66
C LEU A 185 -13.30 -12.20 24.65
N GLY A 186 -14.33 -11.62 25.26
CA GLY A 186 -15.69 -12.13 25.16
C GLY A 186 -16.24 -12.02 23.72
N TRP A 187 -17.30 -12.77 23.42
CA TRP A 187 -17.89 -12.79 22.08
C TRP A 187 -18.38 -11.40 21.66
N SER A 188 -19.04 -10.67 22.55
CA SER A 188 -19.50 -9.28 22.31
C SER A 188 -18.34 -8.34 21.96
N ASP A 189 -17.21 -8.41 22.68
CA ASP A 189 -16.02 -7.61 22.40
C ASP A 189 -15.44 -7.94 20.99
N LYS A 190 -15.40 -9.23 20.64
CA LYS A 190 -14.90 -9.69 19.34
C LYS A 190 -15.74 -9.16 18.18
N ILE A 191 -17.07 -9.23 18.29
CA ILE A 191 -18.00 -8.69 17.29
C ILE A 191 -17.80 -7.19 17.18
N ARG A 192 -17.87 -6.45 18.27
CA ARG A 192 -17.73 -4.98 18.28
C ARG A 192 -16.41 -4.51 17.65
N LEU A 193 -15.29 -5.15 17.99
CA LEU A 193 -13.98 -4.82 17.42
C LEU A 193 -13.85 -5.27 15.96
N GLY A 194 -14.48 -6.39 15.62
CA GLY A 194 -14.39 -7.04 14.32
C GLY A 194 -15.36 -6.53 13.26
N THR A 195 -16.41 -5.78 13.65
CA THR A 195 -17.45 -5.30 12.71
C THR A 195 -16.86 -4.59 11.50
N LEU A 196 -15.97 -3.61 11.71
CA LEU A 196 -15.33 -2.88 10.61
C LEU A 196 -14.52 -3.82 9.70
N ASN A 197 -13.80 -4.77 10.30
CA ASN A 197 -13.00 -5.73 9.55
C ASN A 197 -13.88 -6.63 8.68
N LEU A 198 -14.93 -7.22 9.25
CA LEU A 198 -15.85 -8.08 8.51
C LEU A 198 -16.60 -7.31 7.42
N LEU A 199 -17.11 -6.13 7.75
CA LEU A 199 -17.84 -5.29 6.79
C LEU A 199 -16.95 -4.91 5.60
N TYR A 200 -15.72 -4.46 5.84
CA TYR A 200 -14.81 -4.08 4.76
C TYR A 200 -14.50 -5.28 3.83
N HIS A 201 -14.19 -6.46 4.39
CA HIS A 201 -13.88 -7.64 3.60
C HIS A 201 -15.08 -8.14 2.79
N LEU A 202 -16.29 -8.13 3.40
CA LEU A 202 -17.51 -8.51 2.68
C LEU A 202 -17.85 -7.51 1.57
N LEU A 203 -17.74 -6.20 1.83
CA LEU A 203 -17.95 -5.18 0.81
C LEU A 203 -16.92 -5.27 -0.32
N ALA A 204 -15.63 -5.48 0.01
CA ALA A 204 -14.59 -5.66 -0.99
C ALA A 204 -14.86 -6.88 -1.87
N LEU A 205 -15.17 -8.03 -1.26
CA LEU A 205 -15.51 -9.24 -2.01
C LEU A 205 -16.78 -9.08 -2.85
N SER A 206 -17.83 -8.46 -2.30
CA SER A 206 -19.09 -8.19 -3.03
C SER A 206 -18.82 -7.25 -4.23
N PHE A 207 -17.96 -6.26 -4.07
CA PHE A 207 -17.60 -5.35 -5.15
C PHE A 207 -16.78 -6.08 -6.25
N VAL A 208 -15.87 -6.98 -5.87
CA VAL A 208 -15.15 -7.82 -6.83
C VAL A 208 -16.11 -8.74 -7.58
N ILE A 209 -17.08 -9.36 -6.89
CA ILE A 209 -18.12 -10.19 -7.53
C ILE A 209 -18.95 -9.35 -8.52
N PHE A 210 -19.29 -8.11 -8.15
CA PHE A 210 -19.97 -7.18 -9.05
C PHE A 210 -19.13 -6.88 -10.30
N LEU A 211 -17.83 -6.56 -10.14
CA LEU A 211 -16.93 -6.32 -11.27
C LEU A 211 -16.83 -7.52 -12.21
N VAL A 212 -16.84 -8.75 -11.67
CA VAL A 212 -16.88 -9.99 -12.46
C VAL A 212 -18.22 -10.15 -13.18
N ALA A 213 -19.33 -9.85 -12.52
CA ALA A 213 -20.67 -9.96 -13.09
C ALA A 213 -20.89 -9.00 -14.27
N VAL A 214 -20.29 -7.82 -14.23
CA VAL A 214 -20.32 -6.83 -15.32
C VAL A 214 -19.18 -7.01 -16.33
N HIS A 215 -18.48 -8.13 -16.29
CA HIS A 215 -17.34 -8.47 -17.19
C HIS A 215 -16.18 -7.45 -17.15
N TYR A 216 -16.02 -6.74 -16.05
CA TYR A 216 -14.94 -5.76 -15.85
C TYR A 216 -13.63 -6.41 -15.40
N THR A 217 -13.68 -7.58 -14.78
CA THR A 217 -12.52 -8.35 -14.31
C THR A 217 -12.73 -9.86 -14.48
N PRO A 218 -11.66 -10.65 -14.65
CA PRO A 218 -11.73 -12.10 -14.74
C PRO A 218 -12.28 -12.76 -13.46
N ARG A 219 -12.96 -13.91 -13.61
CA ARG A 219 -13.57 -14.67 -12.49
C ARG A 219 -12.57 -15.07 -11.40
N ILE A 220 -11.31 -15.29 -11.77
CA ILE A 220 -10.26 -15.70 -10.82
C ILE A 220 -9.98 -14.62 -9.75
N ALA A 221 -10.37 -13.36 -10.01
CA ALA A 221 -10.27 -12.30 -9.01
C ALA A 221 -11.06 -12.62 -7.74
N ILE A 222 -12.22 -13.29 -7.85
CA ILE A 222 -13.00 -13.73 -6.67
C ILE A 222 -12.18 -14.72 -5.84
N ILE A 223 -11.52 -15.67 -6.50
CA ILE A 223 -10.67 -16.68 -5.85
C ILE A 223 -9.47 -15.99 -5.17
N ALA A 224 -8.91 -14.95 -5.80
CA ALA A 224 -7.79 -14.21 -5.24
C ALA A 224 -8.12 -13.47 -3.93
N PHE A 225 -9.38 -13.05 -3.74
CA PHE A 225 -9.84 -12.40 -2.50
C PHE A 225 -10.30 -13.38 -1.41
N ALA A 226 -10.68 -14.61 -1.77
CA ALA A 226 -11.23 -15.60 -0.85
C ALA A 226 -10.30 -15.92 0.33
N PRO A 227 -8.98 -16.18 0.16
CA PRO A 227 -8.08 -16.52 1.27
C PRO A 227 -8.00 -15.40 2.31
N MET A 228 -7.92 -14.13 1.87
CA MET A 228 -7.85 -12.99 2.79
C MET A 228 -9.18 -12.79 3.53
N THR A 229 -10.32 -12.96 2.87
CA THR A 229 -11.64 -12.87 3.49
C THR A 229 -11.84 -13.97 4.53
N MET A 230 -11.48 -15.22 4.20
CA MET A 230 -11.53 -16.35 5.16
C MET A 230 -10.62 -16.09 6.36
N HIS A 231 -9.41 -15.56 6.12
CA HIS A 231 -8.47 -15.22 7.18
C HIS A 231 -9.02 -14.11 8.08
N ALA A 232 -9.72 -13.12 7.52
CA ALA A 232 -10.34 -12.03 8.27
C ALA A 232 -11.48 -12.52 9.19
N ILE A 233 -12.33 -13.43 8.68
CA ILE A 233 -13.39 -14.07 9.46
C ILE A 233 -12.77 -14.89 10.61
N TYR A 234 -11.85 -15.79 10.30
CA TYR A 234 -11.15 -16.58 11.30
C TYR A 234 -10.44 -15.70 12.33
N GLY A 235 -9.73 -14.67 11.87
CA GLY A 235 -8.99 -13.75 12.73
C GLY A 235 -9.87 -12.90 13.64
N THR A 236 -11.14 -12.66 13.26
CA THR A 236 -12.14 -12.00 14.12
C THR A 236 -12.67 -12.98 15.18
N VAL A 237 -13.05 -14.18 14.78
CA VAL A 237 -13.54 -15.21 15.71
C VAL A 237 -12.45 -15.62 16.72
N SER A 238 -11.21 -15.75 16.28
CA SER A 238 -10.05 -16.10 17.11
C SER A 238 -9.35 -14.91 17.76
N LEU A 239 -9.98 -13.72 17.78
CA LEU A 239 -9.37 -12.50 18.31
C LEU A 239 -9.00 -12.65 19.79
N SER A 240 -7.75 -12.32 20.10
CA SER A 240 -7.19 -12.34 21.45
C SER A 240 -6.31 -11.13 21.70
N GLY A 241 -6.06 -10.78 22.98
CA GLY A 241 -5.15 -9.71 23.35
C GLY A 241 -3.67 -10.03 23.13
N GLN A 242 -3.33 -11.28 22.76
CA GLN A 242 -1.96 -11.70 22.49
C GLN A 242 -1.75 -11.86 21.00
N VAL A 243 -1.11 -10.88 20.37
CA VAL A 243 -0.83 -10.88 18.92
C VAL A 243 0.67 -10.96 18.68
N ARG A 244 1.10 -11.95 17.89
CA ARG A 244 2.47 -12.07 17.39
C ARG A 244 2.62 -11.34 16.08
N PHE A 245 2.88 -10.02 16.11
CA PHE A 245 2.92 -9.16 14.92
C PHE A 245 3.92 -9.63 13.86
N LYS A 246 5.08 -10.18 14.25
CA LYS A 246 6.04 -10.75 13.29
C LYS A 246 5.43 -11.89 12.47
N ARG A 247 4.75 -12.84 13.13
CA ARG A 247 4.04 -13.94 12.46
C ARG A 247 2.90 -13.43 11.57
N LEU A 248 2.15 -12.44 12.06
CA LEU A 248 1.09 -11.79 11.30
C LEU A 248 1.64 -11.19 10.00
N GLY A 249 2.76 -10.46 10.06
CA GLY A 249 3.41 -9.88 8.89
C GLY A 249 3.77 -10.92 7.83
N PHE A 250 4.37 -12.05 8.23
CA PHE A 250 4.71 -13.14 7.28
C PHE A 250 3.47 -13.76 6.64
N ILE A 251 2.39 -13.95 7.39
CA ILE A 251 1.13 -14.48 6.84
C ILE A 251 0.56 -13.51 5.80
N LEU A 252 0.53 -12.20 6.10
CA LEU A 252 0.02 -11.19 5.16
C LEU A 252 0.88 -11.08 3.90
N VAL A 253 2.19 -11.18 4.02
CA VAL A 253 3.09 -11.25 2.84
C VAL A 253 2.80 -12.49 2.02
N GLY A 254 2.65 -13.67 2.64
CA GLY A 254 2.28 -14.90 1.93
C GLY A 254 0.94 -14.78 1.19
N GLN A 255 -0.06 -14.15 1.81
CA GLN A 255 -1.34 -13.87 1.14
C GLN A 255 -1.21 -12.87 0.00
N SER A 256 -0.35 -11.86 0.12
CA SER A 256 -0.08 -10.91 -0.96
C SER A 256 0.60 -11.59 -2.15
N VAL A 257 1.51 -12.53 -1.90
CA VAL A 257 2.14 -13.34 -2.96
C VAL A 257 1.11 -14.25 -3.64
N LEU A 258 0.26 -14.93 -2.86
CA LEU A 258 -0.82 -15.76 -3.42
C LEU A 258 -1.78 -14.94 -4.27
N PHE A 259 -2.20 -13.77 -3.79
CA PHE A 259 -3.01 -12.82 -4.53
C PHE A 259 -2.36 -12.42 -5.85
N ALA A 260 -1.06 -12.08 -5.83
CA ALA A 260 -0.31 -11.71 -7.01
C ALA A 260 -0.27 -12.85 -8.04
N VAL A 261 0.06 -14.07 -7.61
CA VAL A 261 0.11 -15.24 -8.48
C VAL A 261 -1.25 -15.47 -9.15
N LEU A 262 -2.34 -15.41 -8.39
CA LEU A 262 -3.69 -15.61 -8.93
C LEU A 262 -4.08 -14.51 -9.93
N LEU A 263 -3.73 -13.24 -9.66
CA LEU A 263 -4.04 -12.15 -10.61
C LEU A 263 -3.19 -12.20 -11.88
N ILE A 264 -1.91 -12.55 -11.78
CA ILE A 264 -1.02 -12.68 -12.95
C ILE A 264 -1.55 -13.74 -13.91
N HIS A 265 -2.11 -14.82 -13.40
CA HIS A 265 -2.68 -15.90 -14.21
C HIS A 265 -4.17 -15.71 -14.53
N ALA A 266 -4.73 -14.54 -14.23
CA ALA A 266 -6.16 -14.28 -14.40
C ALA A 266 -6.60 -14.14 -15.87
N GLY A 267 -5.67 -13.83 -16.79
CA GLY A 267 -6.00 -13.60 -18.22
C GLY A 267 -6.78 -12.29 -18.40
N PHE A 268 -6.19 -11.17 -18.03
CA PHE A 268 -6.74 -9.81 -18.27
C PHE A 268 -6.74 -9.47 -19.74
#